data_b14e35a0d33988bbc982ead78dc6fece
#
_entry.id   b14e35a0d33988bbc982ead78dc6fece
#
_cell.length_a   1.000
_cell.length_b   1.000
_cell.length_c   1.000
_cell.angle_alpha   90.00
_cell.angle_beta   90.00
_cell.angle_gamma   90.00
#
_symmetry.space_group_name_H-M   'P 1'
#
loop_
_entity.id
_entity.type
_entity.pdbx_description
1 polymer ?
#
loop_
_entity_poly.entity_id
_entity_poly.type
_entity_poly.pdbx_seq_one_letter_code
_entity_poly.pdbx_strand_id
1 'polypeptide(L)'
;MVKWGEYTLGDLFTSQNGDFDIQKTHINGKDTYVVTAGLTNNGVLGKSDVKAKIFSKNTITVDMFGNAFYRQFDYKMVTHARVFSLTPNFSITPRQGLFLANAFHFLSIKFGFDNMCSWEKIKSKTISLPCRDDKLDFDFMESFIAELEAERVAELSAYLKVSGLDNYELSAQELKTLEKLKTISWGKYKIGKLFDKIKTKKLPYKAKELPTSPTEDYILPCLTSSFQNQGLNYYAPKEGATVLKNVITIPQNSDVYRAYYQSNDFTVLSDAYAINWIYDESKLTRNQYLFMVMCINKVTDLPIYSYKNKLGGWNVVKDKYILLPKTNGKIDLDFMNDFISAIIKLSIKDVILYADRKIKATKNIINIPREGDIE
;
A
#
# COMPACT_ATOMS: atom_id res chain seq x y z
N MET A 1 29.09 -14.17 -17.28
CA MET A 1 28.77 -14.34 -15.83
C MET A 1 29.32 -13.14 -15.09
N VAL A 2 28.52 -12.47 -14.27
CA VAL A 2 28.96 -11.29 -13.51
C VAL A 2 29.95 -11.73 -12.43
N LYS A 3 31.08 -11.04 -12.34
CA LYS A 3 32.04 -11.22 -11.23
C LYS A 3 31.60 -10.35 -10.05
N TRP A 4 31.84 -10.82 -8.83
CA TRP A 4 31.56 -10.11 -7.60
C TRP A 4 32.87 -9.91 -6.83
N GLY A 5 33.12 -8.70 -6.39
CA GLY A 5 34.27 -8.33 -5.57
C GLY A 5 33.83 -7.95 -4.16
N GLU A 6 34.71 -8.17 -3.19
CA GLU A 6 34.52 -7.75 -1.80
C GLU A 6 35.15 -6.37 -1.56
N TYR A 7 34.37 -5.43 -1.07
CA TYR A 7 34.79 -4.05 -0.86
C TYR A 7 34.51 -3.63 0.59
N THR A 8 35.47 -2.97 1.22
CA THR A 8 35.30 -2.44 2.58
C THR A 8 34.40 -1.20 2.54
N LEU A 9 33.38 -1.15 3.41
CA LEU A 9 32.46 -0.02 3.44
C LEU A 9 33.13 1.32 3.67
N GLY A 10 34.18 1.36 4.50
CA GLY A 10 34.97 2.56 4.75
C GLY A 10 35.75 3.10 3.54
N ASP A 11 36.05 2.23 2.57
CA ASP A 11 36.73 2.63 1.32
C ASP A 11 35.72 3.21 0.32
N LEU A 12 34.45 2.79 0.40
CA LEU A 12 33.40 3.19 -0.53
C LEU A 12 32.62 4.44 -0.08
N PHE A 13 32.52 4.67 1.24
CA PHE A 13 31.64 5.69 1.80
C PHE A 13 32.30 6.49 2.92
N THR A 14 31.87 7.75 3.03
CA THR A 14 32.06 8.58 4.24
C THR A 14 30.75 8.72 4.98
N SER A 15 30.81 8.79 6.33
CA SER A 15 29.61 8.87 7.16
C SER A 15 29.48 10.20 7.86
N GLN A 16 28.24 10.67 8.00
CA GLN A 16 27.91 11.88 8.76
C GLN A 16 26.63 11.67 9.57
N ASN A 17 26.57 12.31 10.76
CA ASN A 17 25.40 12.32 11.62
C ASN A 17 24.66 13.66 11.55
N GLY A 18 23.38 13.65 11.94
CA GLY A 18 22.59 14.86 12.19
C GLY A 18 23.16 15.66 13.38
N ASP A 19 22.74 16.90 13.49
CA ASP A 19 23.19 17.86 14.51
C ASP A 19 22.08 18.34 15.44
N PHE A 20 20.82 18.01 15.14
CA PHE A 20 19.66 18.44 15.92
C PHE A 20 18.65 17.31 16.13
N ASP A 21 18.10 17.22 17.35
CA ASP A 21 17.12 16.19 17.67
C ASP A 21 15.70 16.61 17.27
N ILE A 22 15.37 16.33 16.00
CA ILE A 22 14.09 16.67 15.40
C ILE A 22 12.99 15.79 16.01
N GLN A 23 11.99 16.41 16.65
CA GLN A 23 10.83 15.76 17.25
C GLN A 23 9.63 15.74 16.29
N LYS A 24 8.65 14.86 16.53
CA LYS A 24 7.40 14.80 15.75
C LYS A 24 6.66 16.14 15.73
N THR A 25 6.73 16.93 16.78
CA THR A 25 6.15 18.27 16.88
C THR A 25 6.76 19.29 15.93
N HIS A 26 7.97 19.06 15.45
CA HIS A 26 8.63 19.90 14.45
C HIS A 26 8.16 19.61 13.01
N ILE A 27 7.43 18.53 12.78
CA ILE A 27 6.93 18.14 11.45
C ILE A 27 5.71 19.00 11.10
N ASN A 28 5.88 19.89 10.11
CA ASN A 28 4.87 20.89 9.74
C ASN A 28 4.55 20.91 8.23
N GLY A 29 5.10 19.97 7.46
CA GLY A 29 4.86 19.84 6.03
C GLY A 29 5.66 20.80 5.15
N LYS A 30 6.53 21.65 5.73
CA LYS A 30 7.29 22.69 5.02
C LYS A 30 8.73 22.30 4.80
N ASP A 31 9.36 22.90 3.78
CA ASP A 31 10.79 22.84 3.48
C ASP A 31 11.30 21.41 3.22
N THR A 32 12.25 20.94 3.99
CA THR A 32 13.08 19.77 3.72
C THR A 32 12.50 18.51 4.36
N TYR A 33 12.65 17.36 3.72
CA TYR A 33 12.29 16.06 4.27
C TYR A 33 13.08 15.75 5.54
N VAL A 34 12.44 15.06 6.48
CA VAL A 34 13.04 14.57 7.73
C VAL A 34 13.04 13.05 7.71
N VAL A 35 14.23 12.48 7.92
CA VAL A 35 14.43 11.02 7.92
C VAL A 35 14.64 10.52 9.36
N THR A 36 14.00 9.41 9.68
CA THR A 36 14.05 8.69 10.95
C THR A 36 14.32 7.20 10.75
N ALA A 37 14.47 6.44 11.83
CA ALA A 37 14.58 4.99 11.76
C ALA A 37 13.24 4.32 11.43
N GLY A 38 13.30 3.15 10.80
CA GLY A 38 12.18 2.26 10.52
C GLY A 38 11.80 2.16 9.04
N LEU A 39 10.96 1.17 8.74
CA LEU A 39 10.56 0.80 7.38
C LEU A 39 9.39 1.63 6.84
N THR A 40 8.57 2.19 7.72
CA THR A 40 7.37 2.96 7.33
C THR A 40 7.78 4.15 6.48
N ASN A 41 7.18 4.26 5.29
CA ASN A 41 7.49 5.30 4.31
C ASN A 41 9.02 5.44 4.05
N ASN A 42 9.74 4.32 4.00
CA ASN A 42 11.20 4.26 3.86
C ASN A 42 11.95 5.15 4.87
N GLY A 43 11.45 5.25 6.11
CA GLY A 43 12.02 6.10 7.15
C GLY A 43 11.79 7.60 6.94
N VAL A 44 10.88 8.03 6.07
CA VAL A 44 10.53 9.45 5.91
C VAL A 44 9.43 9.82 6.89
N LEU A 45 9.76 10.69 7.85
CA LEU A 45 8.83 11.13 8.89
C LEU A 45 7.86 12.23 8.39
N GLY A 46 8.32 13.07 7.46
CA GLY A 46 7.59 14.20 6.91
C GLY A 46 8.52 15.31 6.46
N LYS A 47 8.04 16.56 6.47
CA LYS A 47 8.85 17.76 6.16
C LYS A 47 8.86 18.73 7.33
N SER A 48 9.95 19.51 7.45
CA SER A 48 10.11 20.51 8.52
C SER A 48 11.03 21.65 8.08
N ASP A 49 10.66 22.87 8.48
CA ASP A 49 11.50 24.07 8.36
C ASP A 49 12.40 24.31 9.57
N VAL A 50 12.42 23.39 10.55
CA VAL A 50 13.34 23.50 11.71
C VAL A 50 14.80 23.61 11.24
N LYS A 51 15.57 24.49 11.88
CA LYS A 51 17.00 24.62 11.59
C LYS A 51 17.75 23.38 12.04
N ALA A 52 18.30 22.63 11.11
CA ALA A 52 19.12 21.44 11.32
C ALA A 52 19.98 21.21 10.08
N LYS A 53 21.04 20.42 10.22
CA LYS A 53 21.92 20.06 9.12
C LYS A 53 21.14 19.41 7.97
N ILE A 54 21.35 19.92 6.77
CA ILE A 54 20.79 19.39 5.53
C ILE A 54 21.84 18.50 4.87
N PHE A 55 21.42 17.30 4.48
CA PHE A 55 22.20 16.33 3.73
C PHE A 55 21.73 16.34 2.29
N SER A 56 22.67 16.33 1.36
CA SER A 56 22.38 16.33 -0.07
C SER A 56 21.78 15.02 -0.53
N LYS A 57 20.98 15.07 -1.58
CA LYS A 57 20.55 13.90 -2.35
C LYS A 57 21.74 13.06 -2.83
N ASN A 58 21.45 11.88 -3.38
CA ASN A 58 22.44 10.88 -3.86
C ASN A 58 23.32 10.32 -2.74
N THR A 59 22.75 10.13 -1.56
CA THR A 59 23.36 9.50 -0.41
C THR A 59 22.52 8.31 0.05
N ILE A 60 23.05 7.47 0.94
CA ILE A 60 22.34 6.35 1.54
C ILE A 60 22.23 6.61 3.04
N THR A 61 21.02 6.55 3.59
CA THR A 61 20.82 6.58 5.05
C THR A 61 20.77 5.17 5.60
N VAL A 62 21.43 4.94 6.73
CA VAL A 62 21.35 3.69 7.48
C VAL A 62 20.85 4.02 8.88
N ASP A 63 19.88 3.25 9.38
CA ASP A 63 19.33 3.43 10.72
C ASP A 63 19.92 2.45 11.75
N MET A 64 19.56 2.61 13.01
CA MET A 64 20.02 1.76 14.11
C MET A 64 19.66 0.27 13.96
N PHE A 65 18.71 -0.07 13.10
CA PHE A 65 18.32 -1.45 12.82
C PHE A 65 19.03 -2.02 11.59
N GLY A 66 19.88 -1.22 10.92
CA GLY A 66 20.59 -1.61 9.70
C GLY A 66 19.74 -1.49 8.44
N ASN A 67 18.58 -0.83 8.50
CA ASN A 67 17.79 -0.55 7.30
C ASN A 67 18.47 0.55 6.49
N ALA A 68 18.74 0.30 5.22
CA ALA A 68 19.42 1.22 4.32
C ALA A 68 18.47 1.72 3.22
N PHE A 69 18.50 3.04 2.96
CA PHE A 69 17.66 3.66 1.93
C PHE A 69 18.45 4.69 1.13
N TYR A 70 18.39 4.59 -0.20
CA TYR A 70 18.89 5.62 -1.09
C TYR A 70 18.00 6.87 -1.07
N ARG A 71 18.62 8.07 -1.01
CA ARG A 71 17.92 9.37 -0.93
C ARG A 71 18.09 10.14 -2.22
N GLN A 72 16.98 10.32 -2.95
CA GLN A 72 16.93 11.12 -4.19
C GLN A 72 16.62 12.60 -3.94
N PHE A 73 16.51 13.01 -2.68
CA PHE A 73 16.13 14.35 -2.22
C PHE A 73 17.02 14.79 -1.07
N ASP A 74 17.11 16.09 -0.86
CA ASP A 74 17.78 16.68 0.28
C ASP A 74 16.97 16.43 1.56
N TYR A 75 17.63 16.18 2.69
CA TYR A 75 16.96 15.77 3.92
C TYR A 75 17.69 16.20 5.18
N LYS A 76 16.98 16.20 6.28
CA LYS A 76 17.45 16.32 7.65
C LYS A 76 17.28 14.97 8.35
N MET A 77 18.05 14.68 9.42
CA MET A 77 17.96 13.41 10.14
C MET A 77 17.61 13.61 11.60
N VAL A 78 16.78 12.69 12.12
CA VAL A 78 16.45 12.57 13.54
C VAL A 78 17.64 11.93 14.28
N THR A 79 18.23 12.63 15.25
CA THR A 79 19.45 12.15 15.94
C THR A 79 19.16 11.05 16.97
N HIS A 80 18.07 11.14 17.75
CA HIS A 80 17.72 10.09 18.71
C HIS A 80 17.39 8.74 18.05
N ALA A 81 16.98 8.72 16.79
CA ALA A 81 16.75 7.51 16.00
C ALA A 81 18.06 6.90 15.46
N ARG A 82 19.22 7.51 15.76
CA ARG A 82 20.56 7.04 15.37
C ARG A 82 20.68 6.70 13.88
N VAL A 83 20.07 7.54 13.04
CA VAL A 83 20.24 7.48 11.59
C VAL A 83 21.52 8.21 11.22
N PHE A 84 22.30 7.64 10.33
CA PHE A 84 23.48 8.27 9.76
C PHE A 84 23.43 8.24 8.22
N SER A 85 24.05 9.23 7.60
CA SER A 85 24.16 9.36 6.15
C SER A 85 25.49 8.81 5.67
N LEU A 86 25.46 8.03 4.60
CA LEU A 86 26.62 7.53 3.86
C LEU A 86 26.70 8.26 2.52
N THR A 87 27.76 9.01 2.30
CA THR A 87 28.09 9.64 1.03
C THR A 87 29.07 8.75 0.29
N PRO A 88 28.73 8.28 -0.94
CA PRO A 88 29.68 7.53 -1.76
C PRO A 88 30.92 8.38 -2.09
N ASN A 89 32.10 7.77 -2.11
CA ASN A 89 33.37 8.40 -2.51
C ASN A 89 33.50 8.52 -4.06
N PHE A 90 32.41 8.27 -4.78
CA PHE A 90 32.28 8.33 -6.25
C PHE A 90 30.91 8.85 -6.64
N SER A 91 30.77 9.30 -7.88
CA SER A 91 29.46 9.73 -8.41
C SER A 91 28.58 8.53 -8.71
N ILE A 92 27.28 8.63 -8.38
CA ILE A 92 26.29 7.59 -8.64
C ILE A 92 25.04 8.16 -9.30
N THR A 93 24.43 7.37 -10.17
CA THR A 93 23.07 7.62 -10.68
C THR A 93 22.03 7.17 -9.65
N PRO A 94 20.76 7.57 -9.80
CA PRO A 94 19.68 7.08 -8.96
C PRO A 94 19.55 5.54 -8.94
N ARG A 95 19.74 4.85 -10.06
CA ARG A 95 19.64 3.40 -10.14
C ARG A 95 20.82 2.72 -9.45
N GLN A 96 22.03 3.21 -9.66
CA GLN A 96 23.21 2.74 -8.95
C GLN A 96 23.05 2.94 -7.42
N GLY A 97 22.48 4.05 -6.99
CA GLY A 97 22.16 4.31 -5.59
C GLY A 97 21.14 3.33 -5.00
N LEU A 98 20.10 2.97 -5.75
CA LEU A 98 19.13 1.94 -5.36
C LEU A 98 19.78 0.57 -5.24
N PHE A 99 20.64 0.20 -6.20
CA PHE A 99 21.39 -1.06 -6.17
C PHE A 99 22.27 -1.14 -4.92
N LEU A 100 23.08 -0.10 -4.68
CA LEU A 100 23.96 -0.02 -3.52
C LEU A 100 23.17 -0.07 -2.20
N ALA A 101 22.07 0.68 -2.06
CA ALA A 101 21.27 0.66 -0.84
C ALA A 101 20.69 -0.74 -0.57
N ASN A 102 20.26 -1.47 -1.61
CA ASN A 102 19.78 -2.85 -1.44
C ASN A 102 20.91 -3.82 -1.04
N ALA A 103 22.12 -3.59 -1.49
CA ALA A 103 23.28 -4.43 -1.11
C ALA A 103 23.61 -4.35 0.40
N PHE A 104 23.13 -3.33 1.12
CA PHE A 104 23.22 -3.23 2.57
C PHE A 104 22.22 -4.09 3.34
N HIS A 105 21.32 -4.83 2.68
CA HIS A 105 20.25 -5.60 3.35
C HIS A 105 20.77 -6.55 4.44
N PHE A 106 21.99 -7.08 4.29
CA PHE A 106 22.60 -7.95 5.30
C PHE A 106 22.75 -7.30 6.68
N LEU A 107 22.73 -5.96 6.77
CA LEU A 107 22.80 -5.25 8.04
C LEU A 107 21.51 -5.41 8.84
N SER A 108 20.34 -5.35 8.22
CA SER A 108 19.05 -5.47 8.91
C SER A 108 18.84 -6.85 9.55
N ILE A 109 19.61 -7.86 9.12
CA ILE A 109 19.60 -9.21 9.71
C ILE A 109 20.49 -9.26 10.96
N LYS A 110 21.53 -8.39 11.04
CA LYS A 110 22.58 -8.42 12.07
C LYS A 110 22.35 -7.44 13.21
N PHE A 111 21.51 -6.41 13.00
CA PHE A 111 21.30 -5.33 13.95
C PHE A 111 19.86 -5.23 14.43
N GLY A 112 19.66 -4.78 15.67
CA GLY A 112 18.39 -4.66 16.36
C GLY A 112 18.53 -3.82 17.63
N PHE A 113 17.54 -3.82 18.51
CA PHE A 113 17.55 -3.04 19.75
C PHE A 113 18.73 -3.38 20.67
N ASP A 114 19.08 -4.66 20.80
CA ASP A 114 20.17 -5.12 21.69
C ASP A 114 21.55 -4.90 21.07
N ASN A 115 21.62 -4.71 19.77
CA ASN A 115 22.85 -4.47 19.03
C ASN A 115 22.60 -3.46 17.91
N MET A 116 22.53 -2.17 18.26
CA MET A 116 22.23 -1.12 17.28
C MET A 116 23.37 -0.91 16.28
N CYS A 117 22.99 -0.70 15.01
CA CYS A 117 23.89 -0.36 13.93
C CYS A 117 24.50 1.04 14.15
N SER A 118 25.80 1.18 13.85
CA SER A 118 26.49 2.46 13.78
C SER A 118 27.62 2.37 12.76
N TRP A 119 28.08 3.53 12.27
CA TRP A 119 29.20 3.57 11.32
C TRP A 119 30.45 2.86 11.84
N GLU A 120 30.81 3.07 13.10
CA GLU A 120 31.98 2.44 13.71
C GLU A 120 31.93 0.91 13.69
N LYS A 121 30.74 0.32 13.79
CA LYS A 121 30.54 -1.12 13.74
C LYS A 121 30.57 -1.71 12.33
N ILE A 122 30.31 -0.88 11.31
CA ILE A 122 30.17 -1.39 9.94
C ILE A 122 31.27 -0.92 8.98
N LYS A 123 32.00 0.14 9.25
CA LYS A 123 33.00 0.72 8.33
C LYS A 123 34.10 -0.27 7.89
N SER A 124 34.46 -1.23 8.76
CA SER A 124 35.44 -2.28 8.46
C SER A 124 34.80 -3.57 7.88
N LYS A 125 33.49 -3.62 7.69
CA LYS A 125 32.83 -4.77 7.08
C LYS A 125 32.93 -4.68 5.56
N THR A 126 32.92 -5.84 4.93
CA THR A 126 32.87 -5.94 3.48
C THR A 126 31.47 -6.08 2.96
N ILE A 127 31.27 -5.64 1.72
CA ILE A 127 30.06 -5.78 0.93
C ILE A 127 30.44 -6.36 -0.42
N SER A 128 29.67 -7.33 -0.89
CA SER A 128 29.87 -7.94 -2.20
C SER A 128 29.17 -7.12 -3.27
N LEU A 129 29.91 -6.62 -4.25
CA LEU A 129 29.40 -5.78 -5.34
C LEU A 129 29.89 -6.29 -6.70
N PRO A 130 29.14 -6.07 -7.80
CA PRO A 130 29.56 -6.46 -9.14
C PRO A 130 30.83 -5.72 -9.52
N CYS A 131 31.76 -6.47 -10.14
CA CYS A 131 33.03 -5.92 -10.59
C CYS A 131 33.40 -6.36 -12.01
N ARG A 132 34.14 -5.47 -12.70
CA ARG A 132 34.74 -5.69 -14.01
C ARG A 132 36.16 -5.12 -13.95
N ASP A 133 37.14 -5.92 -14.34
CA ASP A 133 38.56 -5.55 -14.31
C ASP A 133 39.00 -4.97 -12.95
N ASP A 134 38.60 -5.66 -11.87
CA ASP A 134 38.84 -5.32 -10.46
C ASP A 134 38.29 -3.95 -10.01
N LYS A 135 37.39 -3.36 -10.78
CA LYS A 135 36.66 -2.12 -10.44
C LYS A 135 35.17 -2.38 -10.33
N LEU A 136 34.46 -1.50 -9.62
CA LEU A 136 33.02 -1.55 -9.53
C LEU A 136 32.38 -1.48 -10.94
N ASP A 137 31.49 -2.41 -11.24
CA ASP A 137 30.74 -2.43 -12.51
C ASP A 137 29.45 -1.61 -12.37
N PHE A 138 29.57 -0.30 -12.55
CA PHE A 138 28.45 0.64 -12.49
C PHE A 138 27.44 0.42 -13.63
N ASP A 139 27.90 -0.05 -14.78
CA ASP A 139 27.02 -0.34 -15.92
C ASP A 139 26.09 -1.51 -15.61
N PHE A 140 26.62 -2.54 -14.96
CA PHE A 140 25.80 -3.65 -14.48
C PHE A 140 24.77 -3.18 -13.45
N MET A 141 25.16 -2.38 -12.46
CA MET A 141 24.22 -1.88 -11.46
C MET A 141 23.10 -1.06 -12.09
N GLU A 142 23.44 -0.21 -13.07
CA GLU A 142 22.48 0.63 -13.81
C GLU A 142 21.50 -0.24 -14.62
N SER A 143 22.02 -1.18 -15.42
CA SER A 143 21.21 -2.03 -16.29
C SER A 143 20.32 -2.98 -15.50
N PHE A 144 20.82 -3.56 -14.43
CA PHE A 144 20.05 -4.46 -13.58
C PHE A 144 18.82 -3.78 -12.98
N ILE A 145 19.00 -2.58 -12.41
CA ILE A 145 17.86 -1.82 -11.87
C ILE A 145 16.92 -1.34 -12.98
N ALA A 146 17.47 -0.97 -14.15
CA ALA A 146 16.64 -0.57 -15.29
C ALA A 146 15.75 -1.71 -15.79
N GLU A 147 16.27 -2.93 -15.88
CA GLU A 147 15.52 -4.14 -16.26
C GLU A 147 14.44 -4.45 -15.21
N LEU A 148 14.79 -4.42 -13.93
CA LEU A 148 13.84 -4.65 -12.84
C LEU A 148 12.72 -3.59 -12.82
N GLU A 149 13.04 -2.31 -13.02
CA GLU A 149 12.04 -1.25 -13.16
C GLU A 149 11.11 -1.49 -14.35
N ALA A 150 11.67 -1.88 -15.51
CA ALA A 150 10.91 -2.14 -16.72
C ALA A 150 9.94 -3.32 -16.53
N GLU A 151 10.40 -4.40 -15.91
CA GLU A 151 9.58 -5.57 -15.57
C GLU A 151 8.41 -5.18 -14.66
N ARG A 152 8.69 -4.47 -13.57
CA ARG A 152 7.64 -4.04 -12.62
C ARG A 152 6.63 -3.07 -13.22
N VAL A 153 7.07 -2.18 -14.09
CA VAL A 153 6.17 -1.27 -14.81
C VAL A 153 5.32 -2.01 -15.83
N ALA A 154 5.88 -3.01 -16.52
CA ALA A 154 5.12 -3.85 -17.44
C ALA A 154 4.06 -4.69 -16.71
N GLU A 155 4.42 -5.32 -15.58
CA GLU A 155 3.48 -6.04 -14.72
C GLU A 155 2.34 -5.13 -14.23
N LEU A 156 2.68 -3.91 -13.75
CA LEU A 156 1.68 -2.92 -13.32
C LEU A 156 0.73 -2.56 -14.46
N SER A 157 1.26 -2.26 -15.65
CA SER A 157 0.46 -1.91 -16.83
C SER A 157 -0.46 -3.07 -17.25
N ALA A 158 0.05 -4.31 -17.25
CA ALA A 158 -0.75 -5.49 -17.53
C ALA A 158 -1.87 -5.68 -16.50
N TYR A 159 -1.57 -5.53 -15.22
CA TYR A 159 -2.57 -5.60 -14.15
C TYR A 159 -3.66 -4.55 -14.30
N LEU A 160 -3.30 -3.29 -14.56
CA LEU A 160 -4.26 -2.20 -14.77
C LEU A 160 -5.22 -2.53 -15.92
N LYS A 161 -4.67 -3.03 -17.04
CA LYS A 161 -5.44 -3.40 -18.22
C LYS A 161 -6.39 -4.57 -17.96
N VAL A 162 -5.90 -5.66 -17.37
CA VAL A 162 -6.73 -6.84 -17.06
C VAL A 162 -7.80 -6.53 -16.03
N SER A 163 -7.52 -5.62 -15.10
CA SER A 163 -8.47 -5.17 -14.08
C SER A 163 -9.46 -4.10 -14.56
N GLY A 164 -9.36 -3.64 -15.84
CA GLY A 164 -10.18 -2.57 -16.39
C GLY A 164 -9.94 -1.21 -15.70
N LEU A 165 -8.74 -1.01 -15.17
CA LEU A 165 -8.30 0.21 -14.47
C LEU A 165 -7.35 1.07 -15.31
N ASP A 166 -7.19 0.78 -16.58
CA ASP A 166 -6.29 1.48 -17.51
C ASP A 166 -6.88 2.77 -18.10
N ASN A 167 -8.17 3.05 -17.88
CA ASN A 167 -8.82 4.29 -18.30
C ASN A 167 -9.05 5.23 -17.11
N TYR A 168 -8.36 6.36 -17.09
CA TYR A 168 -8.53 7.41 -16.09
C TYR A 168 -9.33 8.63 -16.58
N GLU A 169 -9.75 8.66 -17.86
CA GLU A 169 -10.52 9.76 -18.42
C GLU A 169 -11.97 9.70 -17.94
N LEU A 170 -12.45 10.80 -17.39
CA LEU A 170 -13.83 10.91 -16.96
C LEU A 170 -14.75 11.07 -18.16
N SER A 171 -15.82 10.29 -18.20
CA SER A 171 -16.89 10.49 -19.16
C SER A 171 -17.72 11.75 -18.83
N ALA A 172 -18.49 12.26 -19.81
CA ALA A 172 -19.40 13.37 -19.58
C ALA A 172 -20.42 13.08 -18.45
N GLN A 173 -20.87 11.83 -18.35
CA GLN A 173 -21.79 11.38 -17.29
C GLN A 173 -21.13 11.40 -15.91
N GLU A 174 -19.89 10.92 -15.81
CA GLU A 174 -19.12 10.94 -14.55
C GLU A 174 -18.84 12.37 -14.07
N LEU A 175 -18.47 13.27 -14.99
CA LEU A 175 -18.29 14.70 -14.69
C LEU A 175 -19.58 15.32 -14.16
N LYS A 176 -20.70 15.09 -14.84
CA LYS A 176 -22.02 15.55 -14.42
C LYS A 176 -22.42 14.99 -13.05
N THR A 177 -22.07 13.75 -12.77
CA THR A 177 -22.33 13.10 -11.47
C THR A 177 -21.51 13.74 -10.34
N LEU A 178 -20.25 14.09 -10.59
CA LEU A 178 -19.43 14.82 -9.61
C LEU A 178 -20.00 16.22 -9.33
N GLU A 179 -20.48 16.94 -10.33
CA GLU A 179 -21.15 18.24 -10.15
C GLU A 179 -22.46 18.09 -9.37
N LYS A 180 -23.27 17.09 -9.69
CA LYS A 180 -24.55 16.77 -9.02
C LYS A 180 -24.38 16.46 -7.54
N LEU A 181 -23.18 16.00 -7.08
CA LEU A 181 -22.91 15.74 -5.66
C LEU A 181 -23.24 16.92 -4.75
N LYS A 182 -23.08 18.16 -5.24
CA LYS A 182 -23.34 19.40 -4.47
C LYS A 182 -24.83 19.68 -4.26
N THR A 183 -25.70 19.13 -5.10
CA THR A 183 -27.13 19.46 -5.15
C THR A 183 -28.07 18.27 -4.98
N ILE A 184 -27.52 17.05 -4.97
CA ILE A 184 -28.31 15.82 -4.87
C ILE A 184 -29.02 15.74 -3.53
N SER A 185 -30.28 15.31 -3.52
CA SER A 185 -31.04 15.00 -2.32
C SER A 185 -30.55 13.72 -1.67
N TRP A 186 -30.47 13.71 -0.34
CA TRP A 186 -30.12 12.55 0.46
C TRP A 186 -31.33 12.02 1.22
N GLY A 187 -31.59 10.72 1.13
CA GLY A 187 -32.59 10.02 1.92
C GLY A 187 -31.96 9.31 3.11
N LYS A 188 -32.66 9.28 4.24
CA LYS A 188 -32.26 8.54 5.44
C LYS A 188 -32.88 7.16 5.42
N TYR A 189 -32.06 6.11 5.41
CA TYR A 189 -32.51 4.72 5.31
C TYR A 189 -31.98 3.88 6.46
N LYS A 190 -32.85 3.05 7.04
CA LYS A 190 -32.47 2.10 8.08
C LYS A 190 -31.75 0.91 7.44
N ILE A 191 -30.56 0.52 7.94
CA ILE A 191 -29.74 -0.52 7.34
C ILE A 191 -30.52 -1.84 7.22
N GLY A 192 -31.26 -2.26 8.23
CA GLY A 192 -32.07 -3.47 8.23
C GLY A 192 -33.32 -3.44 7.31
N LYS A 193 -33.60 -2.30 6.63
CA LYS A 193 -34.57 -2.23 5.54
C LYS A 193 -33.94 -2.35 4.16
N LEU A 194 -32.62 -2.17 4.09
CA LEU A 194 -31.84 -2.28 2.87
C LEU A 194 -31.15 -3.64 2.75
N PHE A 195 -30.73 -4.20 3.86
CA PHE A 195 -29.94 -5.43 3.94
C PHE A 195 -30.51 -6.39 4.99
N ASP A 196 -30.20 -7.68 4.81
CA ASP A 196 -30.39 -8.69 5.85
C ASP A 196 -29.14 -9.55 6.04
N LYS A 197 -29.00 -10.10 7.26
CA LYS A 197 -27.88 -10.98 7.59
C LYS A 197 -28.05 -12.33 6.94
N ILE A 198 -27.01 -12.77 6.22
CA ILE A 198 -26.96 -14.08 5.62
C ILE A 198 -26.72 -15.16 6.72
N LYS A 199 -27.52 -16.20 6.70
CA LYS A 199 -27.31 -17.38 7.55
C LYS A 199 -26.17 -18.21 6.97
N THR A 200 -25.13 -18.45 7.77
CA THR A 200 -23.98 -19.28 7.40
C THR A 200 -23.88 -20.51 8.28
N LYS A 201 -23.41 -21.62 7.73
CA LYS A 201 -23.08 -22.81 8.52
C LYS A 201 -21.88 -22.48 9.42
N LYS A 202 -21.97 -22.91 10.69
CA LYS A 202 -20.84 -22.78 11.62
C LYS A 202 -19.75 -23.80 11.22
N LEU A 203 -18.56 -23.30 10.95
CA LEU A 203 -17.41 -24.16 10.71
C LEU A 203 -16.88 -24.74 12.04
N PRO A 204 -16.38 -25.99 12.05
CA PRO A 204 -15.89 -26.65 13.27
C PRO A 204 -14.48 -26.22 13.69
N TYR A 205 -13.96 -25.13 13.11
CA TYR A 205 -12.57 -24.69 13.30
C TYR A 205 -12.48 -23.44 14.17
N LYS A 206 -11.38 -23.31 14.90
CA LYS A 206 -10.90 -22.02 15.44
C LYS A 206 -9.91 -21.39 14.47
N ALA A 207 -9.78 -20.05 14.48
CA ALA A 207 -8.88 -19.34 13.57
C ALA A 207 -7.43 -19.88 13.60
N LYS A 208 -6.90 -20.19 14.78
CA LYS A 208 -5.54 -20.73 14.95
C LYS A 208 -5.31 -22.13 14.36
N GLU A 209 -6.38 -22.85 14.03
CA GLU A 209 -6.35 -24.19 13.45
C GLU A 209 -6.34 -24.16 11.92
N LEU A 210 -6.57 -22.98 11.33
CA LEU A 210 -6.63 -22.77 9.89
C LEU A 210 -5.32 -22.18 9.34
N PRO A 211 -4.88 -22.59 8.14
CA PRO A 211 -3.70 -22.03 7.51
C PRO A 211 -3.94 -20.57 7.08
N THR A 212 -2.87 -19.75 7.08
CA THR A 212 -2.86 -18.37 6.63
C THR A 212 -2.53 -18.20 5.14
N SER A 213 -2.19 -19.32 4.48
CA SER A 213 -1.96 -19.40 3.02
C SER A 213 -2.79 -20.57 2.46
N PRO A 214 -3.22 -20.51 1.19
CA PRO A 214 -3.98 -21.60 0.61
C PRO A 214 -3.14 -22.88 0.50
N THR A 215 -3.78 -24.02 0.74
CA THR A 215 -3.20 -25.37 0.57
C THR A 215 -4.15 -26.20 -0.31
N GLU A 216 -3.80 -27.45 -0.62
CA GLU A 216 -4.61 -28.33 -1.46
C GLU A 216 -6.07 -28.47 -0.97
N ASP A 217 -6.27 -28.64 0.35
CA ASP A 217 -7.60 -28.85 0.96
C ASP A 217 -8.23 -27.55 1.48
N TYR A 218 -7.43 -26.54 1.80
CA TYR A 218 -7.86 -25.28 2.43
C TYR A 218 -7.70 -24.12 1.43
N ILE A 219 -8.62 -24.03 0.48
CA ILE A 219 -8.55 -23.06 -0.64
C ILE A 219 -9.49 -21.87 -0.51
N LEU A 220 -10.52 -21.97 0.35
CA LEU A 220 -11.57 -20.97 0.46
C LEU A 220 -11.18 -19.89 1.50
N PRO A 221 -11.00 -18.62 1.10
CA PRO A 221 -10.74 -17.52 2.03
C PRO A 221 -11.80 -17.48 3.14
N CYS A 222 -11.36 -17.28 4.38
CA CYS A 222 -12.20 -17.36 5.55
C CYS A 222 -12.22 -16.05 6.35
N LEU A 223 -13.42 -15.49 6.50
CA LEU A 223 -13.65 -14.21 7.18
C LEU A 223 -13.60 -14.36 8.70
N THR A 224 -12.88 -13.46 9.33
CA THR A 224 -12.82 -13.25 10.77
C THR A 224 -13.11 -11.80 11.14
N SER A 225 -13.01 -11.47 12.43
CA SER A 225 -13.17 -10.09 12.91
C SER A 225 -11.97 -9.16 12.65
N SER A 226 -10.91 -9.64 12.00
CA SER A 226 -9.74 -8.84 11.67
C SER A 226 -10.10 -7.73 10.68
N PHE A 227 -9.40 -6.58 10.77
CA PHE A 227 -9.45 -5.52 9.76
C PHE A 227 -8.32 -5.65 8.72
N GLN A 228 -7.30 -6.47 9.00
CA GLN A 228 -6.25 -6.77 8.03
C GLN A 228 -6.81 -7.65 6.93
N ASN A 229 -6.31 -7.45 5.70
CA ASN A 229 -6.75 -8.17 4.51
C ASN A 229 -8.29 -8.29 4.39
N GLN A 230 -9.02 -7.21 4.73
CA GLN A 230 -10.49 -7.17 4.73
C GLN A 230 -11.15 -8.28 5.56
N GLY A 231 -10.46 -8.81 6.58
CA GLY A 231 -10.90 -9.90 7.43
C GLY A 231 -10.61 -11.31 6.91
N LEU A 232 -10.06 -11.45 5.71
CA LEU A 232 -9.77 -12.74 5.05
C LEU A 232 -8.31 -13.17 5.31
N ASN A 233 -8.01 -13.64 6.51
CA ASN A 233 -6.64 -13.96 6.91
C ASN A 233 -6.36 -15.47 7.00
N TYR A 234 -7.36 -16.30 6.75
CA TYR A 234 -7.28 -17.75 6.86
C TYR A 234 -7.93 -18.41 5.67
N TYR A 235 -7.70 -19.71 5.52
CA TYR A 235 -8.32 -20.54 4.50
C TYR A 235 -9.01 -21.73 5.11
N ALA A 236 -10.20 -22.06 4.61
CA ALA A 236 -11.00 -23.20 5.06
C ALA A 236 -11.25 -24.18 3.91
N PRO A 237 -11.62 -25.43 4.20
CA PRO A 237 -12.14 -26.34 3.18
C PRO A 237 -13.43 -25.77 2.57
N LYS A 238 -13.63 -25.99 1.28
CA LYS A 238 -14.87 -25.61 0.59
C LYS A 238 -16.04 -26.54 0.97
N GLU A 239 -15.71 -27.79 1.26
CA GLU A 239 -16.69 -28.78 1.69
C GLU A 239 -17.30 -28.42 3.05
N GLY A 240 -18.61 -28.47 3.17
CA GLY A 240 -19.34 -28.11 4.38
C GLY A 240 -19.45 -26.61 4.68
N ALA A 241 -18.72 -25.77 3.97
CA ALA A 241 -18.78 -24.32 4.14
C ALA A 241 -19.95 -23.68 3.39
N THR A 242 -20.44 -22.55 3.90
CA THR A 242 -21.31 -21.65 3.12
C THR A 242 -20.43 -20.74 2.27
N VAL A 243 -20.44 -20.93 0.96
CA VAL A 243 -19.68 -20.07 0.03
C VAL A 243 -20.50 -18.84 -0.27
N LEU A 244 -19.91 -17.66 -0.07
CA LEU A 244 -20.50 -16.34 -0.30
C LEU A 244 -19.69 -15.58 -1.32
N LYS A 245 -20.35 -14.67 -2.05
CA LYS A 245 -19.74 -13.78 -3.05
C LYS A 245 -20.63 -12.57 -3.29
N ASN A 246 -20.05 -11.44 -3.67
CA ASN A 246 -20.76 -10.20 -3.98
C ASN A 246 -21.68 -9.72 -2.86
N VAL A 247 -21.16 -9.68 -1.64
CA VAL A 247 -21.88 -9.26 -0.43
C VAL A 247 -21.03 -8.31 0.42
N ILE A 248 -21.64 -7.64 1.39
CA ILE A 248 -20.95 -6.81 2.36
C ILE A 248 -20.69 -7.62 3.62
N THR A 249 -19.49 -7.50 4.19
CA THR A 249 -19.10 -8.11 5.46
C THR A 249 -18.86 -7.07 6.52
N ILE A 250 -19.19 -7.37 7.78
CA ILE A 250 -19.01 -6.50 8.93
C ILE A 250 -18.47 -7.32 10.09
N PRO A 251 -17.38 -6.89 10.77
CA PRO A 251 -16.90 -7.56 11.99
C PRO A 251 -17.84 -7.31 13.16
N GLN A 252 -17.93 -8.28 14.06
CA GLN A 252 -18.81 -8.24 15.25
C GLN A 252 -18.05 -8.00 16.54
N ASN A 253 -16.84 -8.55 16.67
CA ASN A 253 -15.96 -8.40 17.83
C ASN A 253 -14.58 -7.97 17.34
N SER A 254 -14.32 -6.66 17.28
CA SER A 254 -13.10 -6.10 16.71
C SER A 254 -12.71 -4.80 17.40
N ASP A 255 -11.50 -4.32 17.16
CA ASP A 255 -11.10 -2.95 17.45
C ASP A 255 -11.53 -1.98 16.34
N VAL A 256 -11.83 -2.49 15.15
CA VAL A 256 -12.24 -1.73 13.96
C VAL A 256 -13.48 -2.39 13.37
N TYR A 257 -14.57 -1.65 13.24
CA TYR A 257 -15.85 -2.14 12.74
C TYR A 257 -16.09 -1.73 11.28
N ARG A 258 -15.06 -1.84 10.47
CA ARG A 258 -15.09 -1.50 9.04
C ARG A 258 -15.80 -2.57 8.23
N ALA A 259 -16.80 -2.17 7.49
CA ALA A 259 -17.46 -3.01 6.49
C ALA A 259 -16.59 -3.11 5.23
N TYR A 260 -16.68 -4.25 4.53
CA TYR A 260 -15.98 -4.50 3.27
C TYR A 260 -16.91 -5.16 2.26
N TYR A 261 -16.74 -4.83 0.99
CA TYR A 261 -17.35 -5.56 -0.11
C TYR A 261 -16.44 -6.73 -0.51
N GLN A 262 -17.00 -7.93 -0.53
CA GLN A 262 -16.30 -9.15 -0.90
C GLN A 262 -16.73 -9.59 -2.30
N SER A 263 -15.86 -9.41 -3.29
CA SER A 263 -16.13 -9.69 -4.70
C SER A 263 -15.86 -11.14 -5.11
N ASN A 264 -15.08 -11.89 -4.33
CA ASN A 264 -14.67 -13.26 -4.62
C ASN A 264 -15.32 -14.24 -3.64
N ASP A 265 -15.21 -15.52 -3.96
CA ASP A 265 -15.70 -16.60 -3.10
C ASP A 265 -14.97 -16.59 -1.75
N PHE A 266 -15.74 -16.68 -0.68
CA PHE A 266 -15.24 -16.77 0.70
C PHE A 266 -16.26 -17.46 1.60
N THR A 267 -15.86 -17.78 2.82
CA THR A 267 -16.76 -18.25 3.89
C THR A 267 -16.57 -17.44 5.18
N VAL A 268 -17.43 -17.63 6.16
CA VAL A 268 -17.38 -16.93 7.47
C VAL A 268 -17.01 -17.93 8.56
N LEU A 269 -15.99 -17.60 9.34
CA LEU A 269 -15.59 -18.42 10.50
C LEU A 269 -16.31 -17.98 11.78
N SER A 270 -15.97 -16.81 12.31
CA SER A 270 -16.48 -16.29 13.59
C SER A 270 -16.29 -14.80 13.72
N ASP A 271 -17.03 -14.18 14.65
CA ASP A 271 -16.91 -12.79 15.06
C ASP A 271 -17.05 -11.76 13.90
N ALA A 272 -17.67 -12.21 12.81
CA ALA A 272 -18.03 -11.40 11.67
C ALA A 272 -19.29 -11.97 11.01
N TYR A 273 -19.91 -11.22 10.13
CA TYR A 273 -21.09 -11.66 9.38
C TYR A 273 -21.14 -10.97 8.01
N ALA A 274 -21.92 -11.59 7.12
CA ALA A 274 -22.22 -11.06 5.80
C ALA A 274 -23.69 -10.60 5.72
N ILE A 275 -23.94 -9.56 4.95
CA ILE A 275 -25.25 -9.03 4.66
C ILE A 275 -25.47 -8.91 3.16
N ASN A 276 -26.69 -9.20 2.72
CA ASN A 276 -27.12 -9.06 1.33
C ASN A 276 -28.20 -8.00 1.18
N TRP A 277 -28.30 -7.44 -0.03
CA TRP A 277 -29.33 -6.49 -0.43
C TRP A 277 -30.70 -7.15 -0.47
N ILE A 278 -31.71 -6.49 0.13
CA ILE A 278 -33.10 -6.97 0.18
C ILE A 278 -34.13 -5.87 -0.11
N TYR A 279 -33.70 -4.64 -0.38
CA TYR A 279 -34.59 -3.50 -0.54
C TYR A 279 -35.51 -3.63 -1.76
N ASP A 280 -35.00 -4.15 -2.84
CA ASP A 280 -35.70 -4.46 -4.08
C ASP A 280 -35.01 -5.62 -4.82
N GLU A 281 -35.48 -5.98 -6.00
CA GLU A 281 -34.95 -7.07 -6.82
C GLU A 281 -33.69 -6.68 -7.62
N SER A 282 -33.14 -5.48 -7.42
CA SER A 282 -31.94 -5.00 -8.11
C SER A 282 -30.72 -5.84 -7.74
N LYS A 283 -29.96 -6.23 -8.77
CA LYS A 283 -28.63 -6.80 -8.58
C LYS A 283 -27.62 -5.65 -8.53
N LEU A 284 -27.12 -5.33 -7.35
CA LEU A 284 -26.16 -4.26 -7.19
C LEU A 284 -24.85 -4.56 -7.94
N THR A 285 -24.31 -3.53 -8.60
CA THR A 285 -22.97 -3.58 -9.19
C THR A 285 -21.89 -3.48 -8.11
N ARG A 286 -20.64 -3.82 -8.46
CA ARG A 286 -19.48 -3.61 -7.60
C ARG A 286 -19.41 -2.16 -7.07
N ASN A 287 -19.62 -1.19 -7.94
CA ASN A 287 -19.52 0.23 -7.58
C ASN A 287 -20.63 0.64 -6.61
N GLN A 288 -21.84 0.15 -6.79
CA GLN A 288 -22.96 0.39 -5.88
C GLN A 288 -22.68 -0.23 -4.49
N TYR A 289 -22.15 -1.45 -4.44
CA TYR A 289 -21.70 -2.05 -3.17
C TYR A 289 -20.61 -1.22 -2.48
N LEU A 290 -19.60 -0.74 -3.22
CA LEU A 290 -18.54 0.11 -2.67
C LEU A 290 -19.10 1.43 -2.10
N PHE A 291 -20.09 2.04 -2.78
CA PHE A 291 -20.77 3.22 -2.25
C PHE A 291 -21.52 2.91 -0.95
N MET A 292 -22.25 1.79 -0.89
CA MET A 292 -22.97 1.35 0.31
C MET A 292 -22.01 1.09 1.47
N VAL A 293 -20.87 0.43 1.22
CA VAL A 293 -19.81 0.21 2.23
C VAL A 293 -19.32 1.53 2.80
N MET A 294 -19.07 2.53 1.95
CA MET A 294 -18.66 3.86 2.40
C MET A 294 -19.71 4.49 3.33
N CYS A 295 -20.99 4.36 3.00
CA CYS A 295 -22.09 4.90 3.82
C CYS A 295 -22.25 4.12 5.14
N ILE A 296 -22.12 2.80 5.13
CA ILE A 296 -22.16 1.95 6.33
C ILE A 296 -20.99 2.31 7.25
N ASN A 297 -19.79 2.46 6.72
CA ASN A 297 -18.59 2.80 7.51
C ASN A 297 -18.71 4.14 8.24
N LYS A 298 -19.50 5.11 7.73
CA LYS A 298 -19.78 6.35 8.44
C LYS A 298 -20.54 6.15 9.75
N VAL A 299 -21.14 4.99 9.98
CA VAL A 299 -21.92 4.71 11.21
C VAL A 299 -21.41 3.48 11.98
N THR A 300 -20.48 2.71 11.40
CA THR A 300 -19.91 1.52 12.05
C THR A 300 -18.42 1.69 12.37
N ASP A 301 -17.61 2.27 11.48
CA ASP A 301 -16.17 2.46 11.65
C ASP A 301 -15.87 3.80 12.34
N LEU A 302 -16.33 3.95 13.58
CA LEU A 302 -16.16 5.16 14.36
C LEU A 302 -15.10 4.97 15.45
N PRO A 303 -14.25 5.98 15.74
CA PRO A 303 -13.21 5.89 16.77
C PRO A 303 -13.72 5.59 18.18
N ILE A 304 -15.02 5.79 18.44
CA ILE A 304 -15.65 5.47 19.72
C ILE A 304 -15.76 3.94 19.95
N TYR A 305 -15.75 3.15 18.84
CA TYR A 305 -15.88 1.70 18.95
C TYR A 305 -14.52 1.03 19.02
N SER A 306 -14.42 -0.02 19.84
CA SER A 306 -13.23 -0.82 20.04
C SER A 306 -13.63 -2.19 20.60
N TYR A 307 -12.66 -3.08 20.81
CA TYR A 307 -12.92 -4.36 21.50
C TYR A 307 -13.52 -4.17 22.90
N LYS A 308 -13.14 -3.11 23.61
CA LYS A 308 -13.70 -2.78 24.93
C LYS A 308 -15.06 -2.09 24.85
N ASN A 309 -15.26 -1.21 23.87
CA ASN A 309 -16.52 -0.50 23.63
C ASN A 309 -17.12 -0.96 22.30
N LYS A 310 -17.74 -2.13 22.33
CA LYS A 310 -18.21 -2.83 21.12
C LYS A 310 -19.36 -2.11 20.44
N LEU A 311 -19.33 -2.02 19.12
CA LEU A 311 -20.48 -1.62 18.32
C LEU A 311 -21.66 -2.59 18.52
N GLY A 312 -21.36 -3.90 18.69
CA GLY A 312 -22.35 -4.96 18.70
C GLY A 312 -22.50 -5.63 17.33
N GLY A 313 -23.32 -6.67 17.29
CA GLY A 313 -23.59 -7.45 16.07
C GLY A 313 -24.73 -6.87 15.24
N TRP A 314 -25.25 -7.72 14.34
CA TRP A 314 -26.32 -7.34 13.41
C TRP A 314 -27.56 -6.74 14.10
N ASN A 315 -27.93 -7.22 15.28
CA ASN A 315 -29.08 -6.70 16.03
C ASN A 315 -28.96 -5.19 16.33
N VAL A 316 -27.76 -4.65 16.43
CA VAL A 316 -27.51 -3.23 16.63
C VAL A 316 -27.36 -2.50 15.30
N VAL A 317 -26.57 -3.08 14.38
CA VAL A 317 -26.23 -2.43 13.09
C VAL A 317 -27.47 -2.28 12.20
N LYS A 318 -28.38 -3.24 12.18
CA LYS A 318 -29.63 -3.15 11.39
C LYS A 318 -30.49 -1.94 11.75
N ASP A 319 -30.37 -1.43 12.97
CA ASP A 319 -31.15 -0.30 13.49
C ASP A 319 -30.50 1.06 13.23
N LYS A 320 -29.27 1.09 12.75
CA LYS A 320 -28.59 2.32 12.34
C LYS A 320 -29.13 2.83 11.00
N TYR A 321 -28.93 4.13 10.78
CA TYR A 321 -29.37 4.81 9.57
C TYR A 321 -28.15 5.28 8.76
N ILE A 322 -28.24 5.13 7.45
CA ILE A 322 -27.30 5.69 6.48
C ILE A 322 -28.02 6.68 5.57
N LEU A 323 -27.23 7.59 4.99
CA LEU A 323 -27.71 8.52 3.97
C LEU A 323 -27.36 7.99 2.60
N LEU A 324 -28.34 7.90 1.71
CA LEU A 324 -28.14 7.49 0.32
C LEU A 324 -28.67 8.55 -0.64
N PRO A 325 -28.07 8.72 -1.82
CA PRO A 325 -28.57 9.64 -2.84
C PRO A 325 -29.98 9.24 -3.29
N LYS A 326 -30.82 10.24 -3.51
CA LYS A 326 -32.22 10.04 -3.88
C LYS A 326 -32.61 10.92 -5.05
N THR A 327 -33.28 10.32 -6.06
CA THR A 327 -33.87 11.00 -7.19
C THR A 327 -35.31 10.49 -7.36
N ASN A 328 -36.28 11.38 -7.55
CA ASN A 328 -37.72 11.04 -7.72
C ASN A 328 -38.28 10.12 -6.62
N GLY A 329 -37.83 10.32 -5.37
CA GLY A 329 -38.30 9.53 -4.22
C GLY A 329 -37.61 8.17 -4.02
N LYS A 330 -36.81 7.69 -4.97
CA LYS A 330 -36.13 6.40 -4.94
C LYS A 330 -34.61 6.57 -4.71
N ILE A 331 -33.93 5.50 -4.26
CA ILE A 331 -32.48 5.46 -4.19
C ILE A 331 -31.90 5.59 -5.61
N ASP A 332 -30.95 6.51 -5.78
CA ASP A 332 -30.30 6.77 -7.08
C ASP A 332 -29.07 5.85 -7.24
N LEU A 333 -29.34 4.61 -7.68
CA LEU A 333 -28.30 3.60 -7.90
C LEU A 333 -27.36 3.96 -9.04
N ASP A 334 -27.83 4.68 -10.06
CA ASP A 334 -27.02 5.13 -11.19
C ASP A 334 -26.01 6.19 -10.74
N PHE A 335 -26.46 7.16 -9.94
CA PHE A 335 -25.56 8.12 -9.32
C PHE A 335 -24.44 7.44 -8.51
N MET A 336 -24.79 6.42 -7.71
CA MET A 336 -23.80 5.69 -6.90
C MET A 336 -22.77 4.97 -7.76
N ASN A 337 -23.22 4.35 -8.86
CA ASN A 337 -22.35 3.66 -9.80
C ASN A 337 -21.37 4.63 -10.47
N ASP A 338 -21.87 5.72 -11.04
CA ASP A 338 -21.07 6.70 -11.79
C ASP A 338 -20.12 7.47 -10.87
N PHE A 339 -20.57 7.79 -9.65
CA PHE A 339 -19.74 8.45 -8.65
C PHE A 339 -18.52 7.60 -8.27
N ILE A 340 -18.73 6.32 -7.96
CA ILE A 340 -17.61 5.41 -7.62
C ILE A 340 -16.70 5.20 -8.82
N SER A 341 -17.25 5.07 -10.04
CA SER A 341 -16.45 4.99 -11.26
C SER A 341 -15.53 6.22 -11.41
N ALA A 342 -16.08 7.42 -11.25
CA ALA A 342 -15.31 8.66 -11.29
C ALA A 342 -14.21 8.70 -10.22
N ILE A 343 -14.52 8.31 -8.98
CA ILE A 343 -13.53 8.28 -7.88
C ILE A 343 -12.41 7.29 -8.15
N ILE A 344 -12.72 6.09 -8.67
CA ILE A 344 -11.69 5.10 -9.05
C ILE A 344 -10.77 5.69 -10.11
N LYS A 345 -11.31 6.29 -11.17
CA LYS A 345 -10.53 6.91 -12.25
C LYS A 345 -9.63 8.03 -11.74
N LEU A 346 -10.15 8.91 -10.89
CA LEU A 346 -9.37 9.99 -10.27
C LEU A 346 -8.25 9.44 -9.38
N SER A 347 -8.52 8.38 -8.64
CA SER A 347 -7.54 7.77 -7.72
C SER A 347 -6.40 7.05 -8.44
N ILE A 348 -6.68 6.44 -9.61
CA ILE A 348 -5.71 5.65 -10.37
C ILE A 348 -4.92 6.48 -11.38
N LYS A 349 -5.38 7.71 -11.70
CA LYS A 349 -4.83 8.56 -12.75
C LYS A 349 -3.31 8.72 -12.69
N ASP A 350 -2.78 9.08 -11.53
CA ASP A 350 -1.35 9.33 -11.37
C ASP A 350 -0.52 8.06 -11.55
N VAL A 351 -1.07 6.90 -11.16
CA VAL A 351 -0.43 5.59 -11.34
C VAL A 351 -0.33 5.24 -12.82
N ILE A 352 -1.40 5.44 -13.58
CA ILE A 352 -1.42 5.19 -15.04
C ILE A 352 -0.42 6.12 -15.73
N LEU A 353 -0.49 7.43 -15.44
CA LEU A 353 0.43 8.42 -16.01
C LEU A 353 1.89 8.13 -15.68
N TYR A 354 2.17 7.59 -14.49
CA TYR A 354 3.50 7.14 -14.11
C TYR A 354 3.95 5.95 -14.98
N ALA A 355 3.11 4.91 -15.09
CA ALA A 355 3.41 3.72 -15.89
C ALA A 355 3.67 4.08 -17.36
N ASP A 356 2.80 4.90 -17.97
CA ASP A 356 2.91 5.33 -19.37
C ASP A 356 4.19 6.13 -19.64
N ARG A 357 4.55 7.05 -18.73
CA ARG A 357 5.81 7.81 -18.85
C ARG A 357 7.02 6.90 -18.80
N LYS A 358 7.04 5.92 -17.91
CA LYS A 358 8.14 4.96 -17.78
C LYS A 358 8.25 4.06 -19.03
N ILE A 359 7.13 3.52 -19.52
CA ILE A 359 7.09 2.71 -20.74
C ILE A 359 7.58 3.52 -21.95
N LYS A 360 7.12 4.78 -22.11
CA LYS A 360 7.55 5.64 -23.20
C LYS A 360 9.05 5.95 -23.14
N ALA A 361 9.58 6.23 -21.95
CA ALA A 361 11.01 6.47 -21.75
C ALA A 361 11.85 5.25 -22.15
N THR A 362 11.44 4.04 -21.73
CA THR A 362 12.13 2.78 -22.09
C THR A 362 12.12 2.54 -23.61
N LYS A 363 10.97 2.74 -24.27
CA LYS A 363 10.87 2.61 -25.74
C LYS A 363 11.77 3.58 -26.49
N ASN A 364 11.87 4.83 -26.03
CA ASN A 364 12.72 5.83 -26.66
C ASN A 364 14.21 5.47 -26.58
N ILE A 365 14.66 4.84 -25.49
CA ILE A 365 16.04 4.37 -25.33
C ILE A 365 16.35 3.20 -26.28
N ILE A 366 15.39 2.28 -26.45
CA ILE A 366 15.55 1.11 -27.34
C ILE A 366 15.58 1.53 -28.82
N ASN A 367 14.89 2.61 -29.19
CA ASN A 367 14.77 3.12 -30.56
C ASN A 367 15.86 4.13 -30.94
N ILE A 368 16.82 4.45 -30.08
CA ILE A 368 17.98 5.23 -30.46
C ILE A 368 18.90 4.31 -31.27
N PRO A 369 19.20 4.62 -32.56
CA PRO A 369 20.18 3.86 -33.33
C PRO A 369 21.50 3.85 -32.56
N ARG A 370 22.07 2.67 -32.33
CA ARG A 370 23.41 2.58 -31.75
C ARG A 370 24.37 3.19 -32.78
N GLU A 371 25.27 4.05 -32.30
CA GLU A 371 26.39 4.53 -33.15
C GLU A 371 27.18 3.31 -33.65
N GLY A 372 26.91 2.87 -34.83
CA GLY A 372 27.49 1.64 -35.44
C GLY A 372 26.60 0.97 -36.49
N ASP A 373 25.30 1.33 -36.54
CA ASP A 373 24.36 0.78 -37.54
C ASP A 373 24.21 1.68 -38.79
N ILE A 374 25.19 2.56 -39.04
CA ILE A 374 25.27 3.36 -40.28
C ILE A 374 26.52 2.86 -41.04
N GLU A 375 26.38 1.80 -41.80
CA GLU A 375 27.15 1.51 -43.00
C GLU A 375 26.25 1.50 -44.23
#